data_0b114050cb2735b608931e4ff31ecfd7
#
_entry.id   0b114050cb2735b608931e4ff31ecfd7
#
_cell.length_a   1.000
_cell.length_b   1.000
_cell.length_c   1.000
_cell.angle_alpha   90.00
_cell.angle_beta   90.00
_cell.angle_gamma   90.00
#
_symmetry.space_group_name_H-M   'P 1'
#
loop_
_entity.id
_entity.type
_entity.pdbx_description
1 polymer ?
#
loop_
_entity_poly.entity_id
_entity_poly.type
_entity_poly.pdbx_seq_one_letter_code
_entity_poly.pdbx_strand_id
1 'polypeptide(L)'
;MDTSSNELSSLPNIGKNLVEKLIQVGIETPNQLKSIGSENAFARIKVIDCGACINMLFALEGAIQGIRWHNLDSNRKNELNDFYSLTQKIKS
;
A
#
# COMPACT_ATOMS: atom_id res chain seq x y z
N MET A 1 -1.19 7.60 -24.22
CA MET A 1 -0.69 6.39 -23.63
C MET A 1 -0.15 6.65 -22.24
N ASP A 2 -0.73 6.03 -21.30
CA ASP A 2 -0.36 6.28 -19.93
C ASP A 2 0.54 5.17 -19.42
N THR A 3 1.80 5.52 -19.13
CA THR A 3 2.77 4.54 -18.66
C THR A 3 2.89 4.50 -17.14
N SER A 4 2.31 5.48 -16.44
CA SER A 4 2.44 5.53 -14.98
C SER A 4 1.86 4.30 -14.32
N SER A 5 0.68 3.87 -14.75
CA SER A 5 0.04 2.73 -14.14
C SER A 5 0.84 1.46 -14.39
N ASN A 6 1.55 1.37 -15.52
CA ASN A 6 2.40 0.23 -15.79
C ASN A 6 3.60 0.19 -14.86
N GLU A 7 4.14 1.36 -14.50
CA GLU A 7 5.26 1.40 -13.57
C GLU A 7 4.86 0.84 -12.21
N LEU A 8 3.70 1.23 -11.73
CA LEU A 8 3.22 0.70 -10.44
C LEU A 8 3.00 -0.80 -10.51
N SER A 9 2.44 -1.28 -11.62
CA SER A 9 2.13 -2.70 -11.73
C SER A 9 3.38 -3.57 -11.85
N SER A 10 4.53 -2.95 -12.11
CA SER A 10 5.79 -3.69 -12.15
C SER A 10 6.32 -4.00 -10.75
N LEU A 11 5.79 -3.36 -9.73
CA LEU A 11 6.20 -3.62 -8.35
C LEU A 11 5.62 -4.95 -7.86
N PRO A 12 6.35 -5.67 -7.01
CA PRO A 12 5.80 -6.89 -6.44
C PRO A 12 4.55 -6.59 -5.62
N ASN A 13 3.62 -7.54 -5.59
CA ASN A 13 2.39 -7.48 -4.80
C ASN A 13 1.36 -6.45 -5.29
N ILE A 14 1.67 -5.70 -6.34
CA ILE A 14 0.77 -4.67 -6.84
C ILE A 14 0.03 -5.20 -8.07
N GLY A 15 -1.26 -5.47 -7.90
CA GLY A 15 -2.11 -5.87 -9.00
C GLY A 15 -2.89 -4.71 -9.56
N LYS A 16 -3.69 -5.01 -10.57
CA LYS A 16 -4.44 -3.98 -11.28
C LYS A 16 -5.36 -3.18 -10.36
N ASN A 17 -6.06 -3.87 -9.46
CA ASN A 17 -6.99 -3.19 -8.56
C ASN A 17 -6.26 -2.21 -7.64
N LEU A 18 -5.11 -2.63 -7.13
CA LEU A 18 -4.35 -1.76 -6.23
C LEU A 18 -3.76 -0.58 -6.98
N VAL A 19 -3.31 -0.79 -8.22
CA VAL A 19 -2.85 0.32 -9.06
C VAL A 19 -3.95 1.37 -9.18
N GLU A 20 -5.16 0.95 -9.47
CA GLU A 20 -6.27 1.88 -9.64
C GLU A 20 -6.53 2.67 -8.37
N LYS A 21 -6.49 2.01 -7.23
CA LYS A 21 -6.71 2.69 -5.96
C LYS A 21 -5.61 3.69 -5.65
N LEU A 22 -4.35 3.33 -5.93
CA LEU A 22 -3.23 4.23 -5.72
C LEU A 22 -3.37 5.48 -6.58
N ILE A 23 -3.75 5.31 -7.84
CA ILE A 23 -3.93 6.45 -8.74
C ILE A 23 -5.05 7.35 -8.22
N GLN A 24 -6.13 6.77 -7.73
CA GLN A 24 -7.24 7.55 -7.20
C GLN A 24 -6.84 8.43 -6.02
N VAL A 25 -5.85 8.01 -5.26
CA VAL A 25 -5.40 8.80 -4.12
C VAL A 25 -4.14 9.62 -4.42
N GLY A 26 -3.80 9.75 -5.71
CA GLY A 26 -2.73 10.63 -6.14
C GLY A 26 -1.35 10.00 -6.16
N ILE A 27 -1.26 8.69 -6.07
CA ILE A 27 0.02 7.97 -6.11
C ILE A 27 0.11 7.27 -7.45
N GLU A 28 0.93 7.82 -8.35
CA GLU A 28 0.95 7.37 -9.75
C GLU A 28 2.25 6.70 -10.16
N THR A 29 3.31 6.82 -9.36
CA THR A 29 4.59 6.24 -9.70
C THR A 29 5.18 5.51 -8.49
N PRO A 30 6.11 4.56 -8.74
CA PRO A 30 6.80 3.90 -7.62
C PRO A 30 7.54 4.87 -6.72
N ASN A 31 8.13 5.92 -7.29
CA ASN A 31 8.84 6.91 -6.48
C ASN A 31 7.89 7.64 -5.54
N GLN A 32 6.69 7.97 -6.03
CA GLN A 32 5.70 8.61 -5.18
C GLN A 32 5.28 7.69 -4.04
N LEU A 33 5.09 6.41 -4.34
CA LEU A 33 4.73 5.45 -3.30
C LEU A 33 5.82 5.35 -2.25
N LYS A 34 7.07 5.29 -2.68
CA LYS A 34 8.20 5.19 -1.75
C LYS A 34 8.33 6.43 -0.88
N SER A 35 8.09 7.60 -1.48
CA SER A 35 8.16 8.86 -0.73
C SER A 35 7.08 8.96 0.33
N ILE A 36 5.89 8.50 -0.01
CA ILE A 36 4.74 8.58 0.88
C ILE A 36 4.82 7.52 1.98
N GLY A 37 5.28 6.32 1.62
CA GLY A 37 5.37 5.21 2.57
C GLY A 37 4.10 4.37 2.58
N SER A 38 4.24 3.13 3.01
CA SER A 38 3.13 2.18 2.98
C SER A 38 1.99 2.61 3.90
N GLU A 39 2.32 3.09 5.08
CA GLU A 39 1.29 3.46 6.07
C GLU A 39 0.44 4.63 5.58
N ASN A 40 1.09 5.67 5.07
CA ASN A 40 0.35 6.83 4.56
C ASN A 40 -0.43 6.49 3.31
N ALA A 41 0.16 5.67 2.41
CA ALA A 41 -0.54 5.23 1.22
C ALA A 41 -1.78 4.43 1.60
N PHE A 42 -1.64 3.52 2.55
CA PHE A 42 -2.76 2.72 3.03
C PHE A 42 -3.85 3.60 3.64
N ALA A 43 -3.46 4.59 4.43
CA ALA A 43 -4.42 5.50 5.06
C ALA A 43 -5.23 6.25 4.01
N ARG A 44 -4.58 6.69 2.93
CA ARG A 44 -5.28 7.36 1.85
C ARG A 44 -6.28 6.44 1.17
N ILE A 45 -5.87 5.19 0.92
CA ILE A 45 -6.76 4.23 0.28
C ILE A 45 -7.95 3.92 1.20
N LYS A 46 -7.70 3.84 2.50
CA LYS A 46 -8.75 3.55 3.47
C LYS A 46 -9.88 4.58 3.41
N VAL A 47 -9.57 5.81 3.07
CA VAL A 47 -10.56 6.87 2.94
C VAL A 47 -11.56 6.55 1.82
N ILE A 48 -11.08 6.01 0.70
CA ILE A 48 -11.94 5.72 -0.45
C ILE A 48 -12.44 4.27 -0.47
N ASP A 49 -11.83 3.42 0.34
CA ASP A 49 -12.18 2.00 0.39
C ASP A 49 -12.08 1.52 1.83
N CYS A 50 -13.17 1.62 2.56
CA CYS A 50 -13.17 1.25 3.97
C CYS A 50 -12.99 -0.26 4.17
N GLY A 51 -13.06 -1.04 3.09
CA GLY A 51 -12.78 -2.47 3.15
C GLY A 51 -11.32 -2.84 3.00
N ALA A 52 -10.44 -1.84 2.84
CA ALA A 52 -9.01 -2.11 2.72
C ALA A 52 -8.53 -2.86 3.97
N CYS A 53 -7.80 -3.94 3.76
CA CYS A 53 -7.41 -4.84 4.84
C CYS A 53 -5.91 -4.87 5.04
N ILE A 54 -5.49 -5.56 6.10
CA ILE A 54 -4.09 -5.64 6.46
C ILE A 54 -3.22 -6.22 5.34
N ASN A 55 -3.76 -7.13 4.54
CA ASN A 55 -3.01 -7.70 3.44
C ASN A 55 -2.59 -6.63 2.43
N MET A 56 -3.45 -5.65 2.20
CA MET A 56 -3.11 -4.54 1.30
C MET A 56 -1.94 -3.73 1.87
N LEU A 57 -1.94 -3.50 3.18
CA LEU A 57 -0.86 -2.77 3.82
C LEU A 57 0.46 -3.53 3.67
N PHE A 58 0.44 -4.84 3.88
CA PHE A 58 1.62 -5.68 3.67
C PHE A 58 2.08 -5.61 2.22
N ALA A 59 1.14 -5.65 1.28
CA ALA A 59 1.48 -5.58 -0.14
C ALA A 59 2.17 -4.27 -0.48
N LEU A 60 1.69 -3.17 0.07
CA LEU A 60 2.29 -1.86 -0.17
C LEU A 60 3.72 -1.80 0.38
N GLU A 61 3.90 -2.31 1.59
CA GLU A 61 5.25 -2.30 2.18
C GLU A 61 6.20 -3.18 1.38
N GLY A 62 5.76 -4.37 0.98
CA GLY A 62 6.58 -5.25 0.17
C GLY A 62 6.96 -4.60 -1.16
N ALA A 63 6.00 -3.92 -1.79
CA ALA A 63 6.26 -3.24 -3.05
C ALA A 63 7.33 -2.17 -2.88
N ILE A 64 7.26 -1.40 -1.79
CA ILE A 64 8.26 -0.36 -1.52
C ILE A 64 9.64 -0.96 -1.33
N GLN A 65 9.72 -2.08 -0.63
CA GLN A 65 11.01 -2.75 -0.39
C GLN A 65 11.47 -3.58 -1.60
N GLY A 66 10.59 -3.78 -2.57
CA GLY A 66 10.93 -4.57 -3.75
C GLY A 66 10.94 -6.07 -3.50
N ILE A 67 10.14 -6.54 -2.53
CA ILE A 67 10.08 -7.95 -2.18
C ILE A 67 8.62 -8.40 -2.06
N ARG A 68 8.42 -9.73 -2.06
CA ARG A 68 7.09 -10.28 -1.80
C ARG A 68 6.72 -10.01 -0.35
N TRP A 69 5.45 -9.71 -0.11
CA TRP A 69 5.02 -9.35 1.24
C TRP A 69 5.24 -10.51 2.25
N HIS A 70 5.27 -11.75 1.76
CA HIS A 70 5.55 -12.90 2.62
C HIS A 70 6.94 -12.82 3.24
N ASN A 71 7.85 -12.12 2.58
CA ASN A 71 9.23 -12.03 3.03
C ASN A 71 9.51 -10.82 3.91
N LEU A 72 8.47 -10.08 4.27
CA LEU A 72 8.64 -8.94 5.17
C LEU A 72 9.15 -9.41 6.53
N ASP A 73 10.02 -8.60 7.13
CA ASP A 73 10.56 -8.87 8.45
C ASP A 73 9.42 -8.93 9.48
N SER A 74 9.56 -9.83 10.45
CA SER A 74 8.53 -9.99 11.48
C SER A 74 8.30 -8.72 12.27
N ASN A 75 9.38 -8.00 12.59
CA ASN A 75 9.26 -6.75 13.33
C ASN A 75 8.46 -5.73 12.51
N ARG A 76 8.73 -5.67 11.20
CA ARG A 76 8.00 -4.73 10.35
C ARG A 76 6.54 -5.12 10.24
N LYS A 77 6.26 -6.43 10.12
CA LYS A 77 4.87 -6.88 10.09
C LYS A 77 4.13 -6.49 11.36
N ASN A 78 4.80 -6.61 12.50
CA ASN A 78 4.18 -6.22 13.78
C ASN A 78 3.89 -4.73 13.81
N GLU A 79 4.79 -3.91 13.31
CA GLU A 79 4.58 -2.46 13.24
C GLU A 79 3.37 -2.13 12.36
N LEU A 80 3.27 -2.81 11.22
CA LEU A 80 2.15 -2.59 10.32
C LEU A 80 0.84 -3.06 10.93
N ASN A 81 0.86 -4.17 11.66
CA ASN A 81 -0.33 -4.64 12.38
C ASN A 81 -0.78 -3.61 13.40
N ASP A 82 0.15 -3.03 14.15
CA ASP A 82 -0.19 -2.01 15.12
C ASP A 82 -0.82 -0.80 14.44
N PHE A 83 -0.23 -0.37 13.33
CA PHE A 83 -0.79 0.75 12.57
C PHE A 83 -2.19 0.43 12.08
N TYR A 84 -2.38 -0.76 11.54
CA TYR A 84 -3.69 -1.17 11.05
C TYR A 84 -4.73 -1.15 12.17
N SER A 85 -4.36 -1.64 13.34
CA SER A 85 -5.26 -1.62 14.50
C SER A 85 -5.66 -0.20 14.86
N LEU A 86 -4.72 0.73 14.78
CA LEU A 86 -5.01 2.13 15.06
C LEU A 86 -6.00 2.71 14.05
N THR A 87 -5.86 2.35 12.76
CA THR A 87 -6.79 2.86 11.76
C THR A 87 -8.20 2.33 12.00
N GLN A 88 -8.32 1.11 12.49
CA GLN A 88 -9.63 0.56 12.80
C GLN A 88 -10.29 1.30 13.97
N LYS A 89 -9.50 1.62 14.97
CA LYS A 89 -10.03 2.35 16.13
C LYS A 89 -10.46 3.76 15.77
N ILE A 90 -9.65 4.45 14.98
CA ILE A 90 -9.95 5.81 14.58
C ILE A 90 -11.25 5.86 13.80
N LYS A 91 -11.49 4.83 13.02
CA LYS A 91 -12.65 4.80 12.16
C LYS A 91 -13.95 4.79 12.93
N SER A 92 -13.97 4.17 14.08
CA SER A 92 -15.20 4.12 14.86
C SER A 92 -15.54 5.50 15.42
#